data_80bd8046323e32b210dd53c1198b7159
#
_entry.id   80bd8046323e32b210dd53c1198b7159
#
_cell.length_a   1.000
_cell.length_b   1.000
_cell.length_c   1.000
_cell.angle_alpha   90.00
_cell.angle_beta   90.00
_cell.angle_gamma   90.00
#
_symmetry.space_group_name_H-M   'P 1'
#
loop_
_entity.id
_entity.type
_entity.pdbx_description
1 polymer ?
#
loop_
_entity_poly.entity_id
_entity_poly.type
_entity_poly.pdbx_seq_one_letter_code
_entity_poly.pdbx_strand_id
1 'polypeptide(L)'
;MDDRVLCQVGREVLAPALGGFTQWVLGRALGQGVERLYFLSRDGWYGYRLSKVLCRAWNLPLDCRYLYGSRYAWRLPLYHWDLPGAVAQLCGPGQPAALRGLLARAGLSPVEQGVERHSRQALPAFLGYLRQEGLLEPVPWALVDSGWMGTTQETLGQALRLLGGNGSLRGYYAGLYQGPSLGRGEGYFFSPGRELQVQAGFEPGLFEAVFSAPQGMTLGYEFREGRAVPRLAKASPCRKKQDLGQVFLAYGRTLAGEQPPPKGLEARGEAVRSQMWGRLHRLMASPTRQQAEALGELAFSSGLLEEDTFLAPKLTRKELSRNRLLPRLALGEGTVSSGWLPGSAALVERDPAPWFAAFDRVRWARALRLGAKAVMKQEGYPWKNGKKGGNTGL
;
A
#
# COMPACT_ATOMS: atom_id res chain seq x y z
N MET A 1 -5.08 -23.06 18.18
CA MET A 1 -6.20 -22.41 17.53
C MET A 1 -5.98 -22.47 16.03
N ASP A 2 -6.98 -22.64 15.25
CA ASP A 2 -7.08 -23.45 14.04
C ASP A 2 -6.29 -22.90 12.83
N ASP A 3 -5.05 -23.36 12.64
CA ASP A 3 -4.23 -23.13 11.43
C ASP A 3 -4.97 -23.60 10.14
N ARG A 4 -6.04 -24.42 10.29
CA ARG A 4 -6.86 -24.89 9.16
C ARG A 4 -7.63 -23.77 8.47
N VAL A 5 -8.30 -22.89 9.25
CA VAL A 5 -9.06 -21.75 8.69
C VAL A 5 -8.12 -20.79 7.99
N LEU A 6 -6.96 -20.48 8.58
CA LEU A 6 -5.94 -19.64 7.97
C LEU A 6 -5.49 -20.22 6.61
N CYS A 7 -5.13 -21.51 6.60
CA CYS A 7 -4.68 -22.21 5.39
C CYS A 7 -5.81 -22.32 4.34
N GLN A 8 -7.06 -22.53 4.78
CA GLN A 8 -8.21 -22.58 3.87
C GLN A 8 -8.45 -21.21 3.20
N VAL A 9 -8.54 -20.14 3.98
CA VAL A 9 -8.68 -18.77 3.46
C VAL A 9 -7.49 -18.44 2.55
N GLY A 10 -6.28 -18.82 2.95
CA GLY A 10 -5.07 -18.69 2.14
C GLY A 10 -5.22 -19.34 0.77
N ARG A 11 -5.62 -20.61 0.71
CA ARG A 11 -5.74 -21.37 -0.54
C ARG A 11 -6.93 -20.97 -1.41
N GLU A 12 -8.09 -20.72 -0.79
CA GLU A 12 -9.35 -20.54 -1.53
C GLU A 12 -9.62 -19.10 -1.93
N VAL A 13 -9.00 -18.11 -1.24
CA VAL A 13 -9.27 -16.69 -1.45
C VAL A 13 -8.01 -15.89 -1.77
N LEU A 14 -7.02 -15.93 -0.87
CA LEU A 14 -5.90 -15.01 -0.92
C LEU A 14 -4.87 -15.39 -2.00
N ALA A 15 -4.50 -16.66 -2.10
CA ALA A 15 -3.53 -17.10 -3.11
C ALA A 15 -4.06 -16.95 -4.55
N PRO A 16 -5.32 -17.30 -4.87
CA PRO A 16 -5.90 -17.01 -6.18
C PRO A 16 -5.96 -15.50 -6.49
N ALA A 17 -6.33 -14.66 -5.52
CA ALA A 17 -6.36 -13.21 -5.70
C ALA A 17 -4.97 -12.65 -6.04
N LEU A 18 -3.93 -13.08 -5.31
CA LEU A 18 -2.54 -12.73 -5.59
C LEU A 18 -2.06 -13.27 -6.94
N GLY A 19 -2.40 -14.52 -7.27
CA GLY A 19 -2.04 -15.14 -8.54
C GLY A 19 -2.67 -14.46 -9.75
N GLY A 20 -3.93 -14.06 -9.63
CA GLY A 20 -4.62 -13.28 -10.66
C GLY A 20 -3.98 -11.91 -10.87
N PHE A 21 -3.69 -11.19 -9.77
CA PHE A 21 -2.95 -9.93 -9.82
C PHE A 21 -1.58 -10.10 -10.48
N THR A 22 -0.83 -11.13 -10.08
CA THR A 22 0.50 -11.38 -10.65
C THR A 22 0.42 -11.66 -12.15
N GLN A 23 -0.51 -12.51 -12.61
CA GLN A 23 -0.69 -12.82 -14.04
C GLN A 23 -1.10 -11.57 -14.83
N TRP A 24 -1.99 -10.75 -14.29
CA TRP A 24 -2.38 -9.48 -14.89
C TRP A 24 -1.18 -8.54 -15.05
N VAL A 25 -0.36 -8.37 -14.00
CA VAL A 25 0.86 -7.54 -14.05
C VAL A 25 1.81 -8.03 -15.15
N LEU A 26 2.10 -9.34 -15.19
CA LEU A 26 2.98 -9.92 -16.20
C LEU A 26 2.43 -9.72 -17.61
N GLY A 27 1.13 -9.93 -17.82
CA GLY A 27 0.46 -9.72 -19.10
C GLY A 27 0.49 -8.25 -19.55
N ARG A 28 0.19 -7.31 -18.64
CA ARG A 28 0.27 -5.86 -18.91
C ARG A 28 1.69 -5.43 -19.25
N ALA A 29 2.66 -5.89 -18.49
CA ALA A 29 4.07 -5.58 -18.74
C ALA A 29 4.50 -6.00 -20.15
N LEU A 30 4.23 -7.25 -20.53
CA LEU A 30 4.54 -7.76 -21.87
C LEU A 30 3.80 -6.98 -22.96
N GLY A 31 2.51 -6.73 -22.79
CA GLY A 31 1.69 -6.00 -23.78
C GLY A 31 2.10 -4.53 -23.95
N GLN A 32 2.82 -3.96 -22.99
CA GLN A 32 3.26 -2.56 -23.00
C GLN A 32 4.77 -2.40 -23.21
N GLY A 33 5.49 -3.47 -23.58
CA GLY A 33 6.91 -3.45 -23.85
C GLY A 33 7.78 -3.15 -22.62
N VAL A 34 7.28 -3.47 -21.41
CA VAL A 34 8.07 -3.40 -20.19
C VAL A 34 8.98 -4.61 -20.12
N GLU A 35 10.26 -4.39 -19.84
CA GLU A 35 11.27 -5.43 -19.74
C GLU A 35 11.66 -5.72 -18.29
N ARG A 36 11.47 -4.75 -17.37
CA ARG A 36 11.82 -4.89 -15.96
C ARG A 36 10.67 -4.46 -15.03
N LEU A 37 10.42 -5.27 -14.01
CA LEU A 37 9.42 -5.01 -12.98
C LEU A 37 10.08 -4.86 -11.62
N TYR A 38 9.82 -3.74 -10.94
CA TYR A 38 10.26 -3.49 -9.57
C TYR A 38 9.08 -3.67 -8.60
N PHE A 39 9.09 -4.75 -7.85
CA PHE A 39 8.12 -5.03 -6.81
C PHE A 39 8.53 -4.32 -5.52
N LEU A 40 7.69 -3.40 -5.04
CA LEU A 40 8.02 -2.57 -3.89
C LEU A 40 7.89 -3.34 -2.58
N SER A 41 8.84 -3.15 -1.68
CA SER A 41 8.73 -3.64 -0.32
C SER A 41 7.67 -2.84 0.46
N ARG A 42 6.88 -3.44 1.33
CA ARG A 42 6.85 -4.88 1.70
C ARG A 42 5.82 -5.67 0.90
N ASP A 43 4.77 -5.03 0.43
CA ASP A 43 3.55 -5.65 -0.10
C ASP A 43 3.78 -6.34 -1.46
N GLY A 44 4.79 -5.92 -2.22
CA GLY A 44 5.19 -6.56 -3.47
C GLY A 44 5.92 -7.89 -3.31
N TRP A 45 6.26 -8.34 -2.09
CA TRP A 45 7.11 -9.52 -1.87
C TRP A 45 6.59 -10.80 -2.49
N TYR A 46 5.35 -11.17 -2.18
CA TYR A 46 4.81 -12.42 -2.70
C TYR A 46 4.51 -12.35 -4.19
N GLY A 47 4.09 -11.19 -4.72
CA GLY A 47 3.99 -10.93 -6.15
C GLY A 47 5.34 -11.12 -6.86
N TYR A 48 6.42 -10.57 -6.30
CA TYR A 48 7.79 -10.80 -6.77
C TYR A 48 8.15 -12.29 -6.82
N ARG A 49 7.93 -13.01 -5.72
CA ARG A 49 8.26 -14.44 -5.64
C ARG A 49 7.47 -15.27 -6.66
N LEU A 50 6.17 -15.00 -6.82
CA LEU A 50 5.34 -15.66 -7.82
C LEU A 50 5.83 -15.29 -9.24
N SER A 51 6.09 -14.03 -9.53
CA SER A 51 6.57 -13.58 -10.83
C SER A 51 7.88 -14.28 -11.23
N LYS A 52 8.83 -14.41 -10.29
CA LYS A 52 10.09 -15.15 -10.55
C LYS A 52 9.85 -16.60 -10.95
N VAL A 53 8.92 -17.27 -10.27
CA VAL A 53 8.57 -18.68 -10.57
C VAL A 53 7.88 -18.77 -11.92
N LEU A 54 6.89 -17.92 -12.19
CA LEU A 54 6.13 -17.93 -13.44
C LEU A 54 6.98 -17.52 -14.65
N CYS A 55 7.79 -16.46 -14.53
CA CYS A 55 8.67 -16.03 -15.61
C CYS A 55 9.66 -17.15 -16.02
N ARG A 56 10.21 -17.86 -15.02
CA ARG A 56 11.10 -19.00 -15.30
C ARG A 56 10.34 -20.15 -15.97
N ALA A 57 9.19 -20.55 -15.42
CA ALA A 57 8.43 -21.69 -15.93
C ALA A 57 7.86 -21.45 -17.32
N TRP A 58 7.45 -20.23 -17.61
CA TRP A 58 6.79 -19.84 -18.86
C TRP A 58 7.73 -19.13 -19.83
N ASN A 59 9.03 -19.09 -19.53
CA ASN A 59 10.07 -18.42 -20.34
C ASN A 59 9.67 -16.98 -20.74
N LEU A 60 9.16 -16.19 -19.80
CA LEU A 60 8.78 -14.81 -20.04
C LEU A 60 10.01 -13.89 -19.99
N PRO A 61 10.20 -12.98 -20.97
CA PRO A 61 11.36 -12.08 -21.02
C PRO A 61 11.19 -10.86 -20.10
N LEU A 62 10.97 -11.10 -18.81
CA LEU A 62 10.77 -10.06 -17.79
C LEU A 62 11.82 -10.20 -16.67
N ASP A 63 12.59 -9.15 -16.44
CA ASP A 63 13.49 -9.03 -15.30
C ASP A 63 12.70 -8.55 -14.07
N CYS A 64 12.36 -9.48 -13.17
CA CYS A 64 11.64 -9.16 -11.95
C CYS A 64 12.61 -8.93 -10.79
N ARG A 65 12.55 -7.74 -10.18
CA ARG A 65 13.38 -7.31 -9.04
C ARG A 65 12.53 -6.91 -7.86
N TYR A 66 13.07 -7.12 -6.67
CA TYR A 66 12.45 -6.63 -5.43
C TYR A 66 13.16 -5.35 -4.99
N LEU A 67 12.42 -4.24 -4.91
CA LEU A 67 12.97 -2.94 -4.60
C LEU A 67 12.67 -2.59 -3.14
N TYR A 68 13.71 -2.52 -2.32
CA TYR A 68 13.59 -2.08 -0.94
C TYR A 68 13.27 -0.59 -0.88
N GLY A 69 12.19 -0.24 -0.21
CA GLY A 69 11.75 1.14 -0.07
C GLY A 69 10.60 1.25 0.92
N SER A 70 10.33 2.45 1.34
CA SER A 70 9.16 2.84 2.11
C SER A 70 8.89 4.32 1.89
N ARG A 71 7.70 4.79 2.23
CA ARG A 71 7.39 6.23 2.21
C ARG A 71 8.38 7.03 3.05
N TYR A 72 8.77 6.50 4.20
CA TYR A 72 9.75 7.14 5.08
C TYR A 72 11.14 7.17 4.46
N ALA A 73 11.66 6.00 4.05
CA ALA A 73 13.01 5.87 3.50
C ALA A 73 13.23 6.69 2.22
N TRP A 74 12.18 6.97 1.45
CA TRP A 74 12.27 7.75 0.22
C TRP A 74 11.98 9.23 0.39
N ARG A 75 11.19 9.62 1.41
CA ARG A 75 10.91 11.03 1.71
C ARG A 75 12.01 11.68 2.52
N LEU A 76 12.55 10.98 3.52
CA LEU A 76 13.59 11.52 4.39
C LEU A 76 14.76 12.12 3.60
N PRO A 77 15.38 11.44 2.60
CA PRO A 77 16.46 12.02 1.82
C PRO A 77 16.10 13.27 1.03
N LEU A 78 14.79 13.52 0.81
CA LEU A 78 14.30 14.64 0.00
C LEU A 78 13.85 15.84 0.85
N TYR A 79 13.76 15.72 2.16
CA TYR A 79 13.18 16.75 3.03
C TYR A 79 13.95 18.07 3.03
N HIS A 80 15.24 18.06 2.78
CA HIS A 80 16.02 19.29 2.75
C HIS A 80 15.71 20.22 1.56
N TRP A 81 14.94 19.77 0.58
CA TRP A 81 14.44 20.61 -0.51
C TRP A 81 13.14 21.35 -0.18
N ASP A 82 12.34 20.81 0.78
CA ASP A 82 11.12 21.42 1.27
C ASP A 82 10.95 21.16 2.77
N LEU A 83 11.73 21.88 3.57
CA LEU A 83 11.69 21.73 5.04
C LEU A 83 10.34 22.08 5.66
N PRO A 84 9.62 23.16 5.23
CA PRO A 84 8.29 23.41 5.76
C PRO A 84 7.28 22.31 5.44
N GLY A 85 7.31 21.77 4.25
CA GLY A 85 6.47 20.63 3.85
C GLY A 85 6.86 19.35 4.60
N ALA A 86 8.15 19.11 4.83
CA ALA A 86 8.65 17.97 5.60
C ALA A 86 8.16 18.01 7.05
N VAL A 87 8.27 19.15 7.72
CA VAL A 87 7.78 19.35 9.08
C VAL A 87 6.28 19.16 9.17
N ALA A 88 5.52 19.70 8.19
CA ALA A 88 4.08 19.51 8.11
C ALA A 88 3.69 18.03 7.94
N GLN A 89 4.47 17.26 7.18
CA GLN A 89 4.25 15.82 6.99
C GLN A 89 4.62 15.01 8.24
N LEU A 90 5.73 15.33 8.90
CA LEU A 90 6.20 14.63 10.10
C LEU A 90 5.28 14.90 11.29
N CYS A 91 4.81 16.16 11.43
CA CYS A 91 3.91 16.53 12.51
C CYS A 91 2.44 16.07 12.29
N GLY A 92 2.05 15.73 11.06
CA GLY A 92 0.72 15.21 10.70
C GLY A 92 -0.45 16.17 10.99
N PRO A 93 -1.62 15.94 10.38
CA PRO A 93 -2.80 16.78 10.63
C PRO A 93 -3.45 16.54 12.01
N GLY A 94 -3.04 15.50 12.74
CA GLY A 94 -3.58 15.13 14.05
C GLY A 94 -2.75 15.60 15.25
N GLN A 95 -1.61 16.26 15.03
CA GLN A 95 -0.81 16.79 16.15
C GLN A 95 -1.54 17.98 16.80
N PRO A 96 -1.59 18.03 18.14
CA PRO A 96 -2.24 19.13 18.85
C PRO A 96 -1.70 20.48 18.37
N ALA A 97 -2.62 21.43 18.12
CA ALA A 97 -2.22 22.82 17.77
C ALA A 97 -1.23 23.42 18.78
N ALA A 98 -1.31 22.96 20.04
CA ALA A 98 -0.36 23.29 21.11
C ALA A 98 1.07 22.87 20.79
N LEU A 99 1.32 21.66 20.24
CA LEU A 99 2.66 21.21 19.90
C LEU A 99 3.24 22.00 18.71
N ARG A 100 2.41 22.28 17.70
CA ARG A 100 2.80 23.15 16.58
C ARG A 100 3.09 24.59 17.04
N GLY A 101 2.30 25.12 17.95
CA GLY A 101 2.50 26.43 18.54
C GLY A 101 3.71 26.49 19.49
N LEU A 102 4.03 25.40 20.18
CA LEU A 102 5.22 25.26 21.02
C LEU A 102 6.51 25.18 20.15
N LEU A 103 6.49 24.36 19.11
CA LEU A 103 7.58 24.25 18.14
C LEU A 103 7.82 25.58 17.39
N ALA A 104 6.73 26.29 17.00
CA ALA A 104 6.84 27.61 16.39
C ALA A 104 7.36 28.69 17.36
N ARG A 105 6.97 28.64 18.62
CA ARG A 105 7.46 29.59 19.67
C ARG A 105 8.84 29.27 20.17
N ALA A 106 9.26 28.01 20.18
CA ALA A 106 10.61 27.56 20.53
C ALA A 106 11.65 27.87 19.44
N GLY A 107 11.22 28.52 18.33
CA GLY A 107 12.03 28.61 17.12
C GLY A 107 12.26 27.23 16.54
N LEU A 108 11.56 26.87 15.50
CA LEU A 108 11.68 25.55 14.79
C LEU A 108 13.12 25.24 14.33
N SER A 109 14.02 26.22 14.46
CA SER A 109 15.41 26.17 14.06
C SER A 109 16.13 24.85 14.45
N PRO A 110 16.09 24.32 15.69
CA PRO A 110 16.76 23.07 16.01
C PRO A 110 16.14 21.85 15.34
N VAL A 111 14.79 21.84 15.18
CA VAL A 111 14.06 20.73 14.54
C VAL A 111 14.31 20.75 13.04
N GLU A 112 14.23 21.92 12.40
CA GLU A 112 14.52 22.09 10.98
C GLU A 112 15.95 21.72 10.65
N GLN A 113 16.92 22.18 11.43
CA GLN A 113 18.34 21.81 11.28
C GLN A 113 18.56 20.30 11.49
N GLY A 114 17.85 19.70 12.45
CA GLY A 114 17.87 18.26 12.66
C GLY A 114 17.36 17.49 11.45
N VAL A 115 16.18 17.86 10.92
CA VAL A 115 15.58 17.27 9.72
C VAL A 115 16.49 17.46 8.51
N GLU A 116 16.99 18.66 8.28
CA GLU A 116 17.89 18.97 7.17
C GLU A 116 19.17 18.12 7.23
N ARG A 117 19.82 18.08 8.38
CA ARG A 117 21.05 17.29 8.57
C ARG A 117 20.80 15.80 8.26
N HIS A 118 19.75 15.19 8.82
CA HIS A 118 19.42 13.78 8.57
C HIS A 118 19.06 13.53 7.11
N SER A 119 18.34 14.44 6.48
CA SER A 119 17.98 14.36 5.06
C SER A 119 19.24 14.36 4.18
N ARG A 120 20.16 15.32 4.39
CA ARG A 120 21.42 15.40 3.64
C ARG A 120 22.33 14.19 3.87
N GLN A 121 22.37 13.65 5.09
CA GLN A 121 23.14 12.46 5.42
C GLN A 121 22.57 11.20 4.75
N ALA A 122 21.24 11.09 4.64
CA ALA A 122 20.59 9.93 4.04
C ALA A 122 20.69 9.90 2.51
N LEU A 123 20.87 11.07 1.87
CA LEU A 123 20.78 11.23 0.42
C LEU A 123 21.82 10.41 -0.36
N PRO A 124 23.12 10.41 -0.05
CA PRO A 124 24.13 9.70 -0.85
C PRO A 124 23.86 8.19 -0.94
N ALA A 125 23.56 7.53 0.17
CA ALA A 125 23.27 6.10 0.18
C ALA A 125 21.97 5.76 -0.53
N PHE A 126 20.95 6.61 -0.40
CA PHE A 126 19.70 6.48 -1.13
C PHE A 126 19.90 6.56 -2.65
N LEU A 127 20.59 7.59 -3.13
CA LEU A 127 20.88 7.74 -4.56
C LEU A 127 21.81 6.62 -5.07
N GLY A 128 22.78 6.21 -4.26
CA GLY A 128 23.63 5.05 -4.54
C GLY A 128 22.82 3.79 -4.74
N TYR A 129 21.82 3.53 -3.86
CA TYR A 129 20.92 2.40 -3.97
C TYR A 129 20.09 2.42 -5.28
N LEU A 130 19.48 3.55 -5.61
CA LEU A 130 18.67 3.67 -6.84
C LEU A 130 19.51 3.40 -8.10
N ARG A 131 20.77 3.90 -8.14
CA ARG A 131 21.70 3.61 -9.25
C ARG A 131 22.06 2.13 -9.30
N GLN A 132 22.40 1.56 -8.15
CA GLN A 132 22.79 0.14 -8.04
C GLN A 132 21.67 -0.80 -8.47
N GLU A 133 20.41 -0.48 -8.18
CA GLU A 133 19.24 -1.27 -8.62
C GLU A 133 18.91 -1.05 -10.10
N GLY A 134 19.61 -0.17 -10.80
CA GLY A 134 19.45 0.05 -12.25
C GLY A 134 18.21 0.84 -12.64
N LEU A 135 17.69 1.71 -11.76
CA LEU A 135 16.52 2.53 -12.07
C LEU A 135 16.82 3.64 -13.08
N LEU A 136 18.07 3.92 -13.35
CA LEU A 136 18.53 4.89 -14.35
C LEU A 136 19.02 4.24 -15.65
N GLU A 137 18.98 2.91 -15.74
CA GLU A 137 19.32 2.22 -16.98
C GLU A 137 18.28 2.49 -18.05
N PRO A 138 18.65 2.55 -19.33
CA PRO A 138 17.74 2.81 -20.45
C PRO A 138 16.93 1.54 -20.83
N VAL A 139 16.30 0.93 -19.84
CA VAL A 139 15.44 -0.25 -19.97
C VAL A 139 14.03 0.16 -19.63
N PRO A 140 13.01 -0.20 -20.42
CA PRO A 140 11.62 0.04 -20.07
C PRO A 140 11.23 -0.73 -18.81
N TRP A 141 10.88 -0.01 -17.74
CA TRP A 141 10.50 -0.64 -16.47
C TRP A 141 9.23 -0.05 -15.85
N ALA A 142 8.65 -0.80 -14.94
CA ALA A 142 7.48 -0.38 -14.17
C ALA A 142 7.58 -0.81 -12.70
N LEU A 143 6.87 -0.07 -11.83
CA LEU A 143 6.65 -0.42 -10.44
C LEU A 143 5.49 -1.40 -10.28
N VAL A 144 5.56 -2.25 -9.27
CA VAL A 144 4.46 -3.11 -8.82
C VAL A 144 4.29 -2.95 -7.32
N ASP A 145 3.08 -2.59 -6.87
CA ASP A 145 2.81 -2.32 -5.45
C ASP A 145 1.35 -2.65 -5.10
N SER A 146 1.01 -2.69 -3.81
CA SER A 146 -0.40 -2.73 -3.37
C SER A 146 -1.16 -1.47 -3.81
N GLY A 147 -0.56 -0.29 -3.66
CA GLY A 147 -1.05 0.96 -4.24
C GLY A 147 -1.61 1.95 -3.25
N TRP A 148 -2.83 2.31 -3.47
CA TRP A 148 -3.89 3.16 -2.95
C TRP A 148 -3.85 4.60 -3.44
N MET A 149 -2.78 5.38 -3.18
CA MET A 149 -2.77 6.83 -3.43
C MET A 149 -1.70 7.29 -4.44
N GLY A 150 -0.86 6.38 -4.94
CA GLY A 150 0.21 6.71 -5.90
C GLY A 150 1.36 7.56 -5.34
N THR A 151 1.35 7.89 -4.05
CA THR A 151 2.33 8.81 -3.43
C THR A 151 3.75 8.23 -3.38
N THR A 152 3.89 6.92 -3.30
CA THR A 152 5.19 6.23 -3.32
C THR A 152 5.86 6.38 -4.69
N GLN A 153 5.10 6.24 -5.77
CA GLN A 153 5.58 6.48 -7.14
C GLN A 153 6.00 7.94 -7.35
N GLU A 154 5.21 8.88 -6.85
CA GLU A 154 5.54 10.32 -6.95
C GLU A 154 6.88 10.65 -6.26
N THR A 155 7.07 10.12 -5.04
CA THR A 155 8.30 10.33 -4.29
C THR A 155 9.52 9.75 -5.02
N LEU A 156 9.40 8.53 -5.57
CA LEU A 156 10.46 7.95 -6.37
C LEU A 156 10.73 8.75 -7.65
N GLY A 157 9.67 9.20 -8.33
CA GLY A 157 9.79 10.04 -9.52
C GLY A 157 10.53 11.36 -9.24
N GLN A 158 10.31 11.97 -8.07
CA GLN A 158 11.06 13.14 -7.63
C GLN A 158 12.55 12.81 -7.44
N ALA A 159 12.85 11.71 -6.75
CA ALA A 159 14.23 11.28 -6.53
C ALA A 159 14.98 11.00 -7.85
N LEU A 160 14.32 10.33 -8.79
CA LEU A 160 14.93 10.04 -10.09
C LEU A 160 15.21 11.29 -10.91
N ARG A 161 14.36 12.31 -10.83
CA ARG A 161 14.64 13.60 -11.46
C ARG A 161 15.89 14.27 -10.92
N LEU A 162 16.13 14.18 -9.62
CA LEU A 162 17.36 14.68 -9.01
C LEU A 162 18.62 13.97 -9.52
N LEU A 163 18.47 12.74 -9.99
CA LEU A 163 19.54 11.97 -10.64
C LEU A 163 19.66 12.23 -12.15
N GLY A 164 18.88 13.16 -12.71
CA GLY A 164 18.85 13.43 -14.14
C GLY A 164 18.00 12.45 -14.96
N GLY A 165 17.23 11.58 -14.30
CA GLY A 165 16.32 10.64 -14.94
C GLY A 165 14.93 11.24 -15.22
N ASN A 166 14.14 10.50 -16.02
CA ASN A 166 12.73 10.83 -16.24
C ASN A 166 11.91 10.43 -15.01
N GLY A 167 11.28 11.41 -14.35
CA GLY A 167 10.41 11.17 -13.20
C GLY A 167 9.00 10.67 -13.56
N SER A 168 8.67 10.51 -14.85
CA SER A 168 7.38 9.98 -15.30
C SER A 168 7.39 8.46 -15.29
N LEU A 169 6.87 7.87 -14.22
CA LEU A 169 6.95 6.43 -13.98
C LEU A 169 5.64 5.72 -14.36
N ARG A 170 5.75 4.44 -14.66
CA ARG A 170 4.62 3.52 -14.81
C ARG A 170 4.51 2.65 -13.55
N GLY A 171 3.28 2.41 -13.10
CA GLY A 171 3.02 1.54 -11.95
C GLY A 171 1.80 0.65 -12.16
N TYR A 172 1.90 -0.60 -11.70
CA TYR A 172 0.82 -1.58 -11.63
C TYR A 172 0.48 -1.84 -10.16
N TYR A 173 -0.78 -1.69 -9.84
CA TYR A 173 -1.25 -1.69 -8.46
C TYR A 173 -2.36 -2.69 -8.23
N ALA A 174 -2.48 -3.24 -7.01
CA ALA A 174 -3.66 -4.01 -6.66
C ALA A 174 -4.91 -3.12 -6.72
N GLY A 175 -4.84 -1.88 -6.24
CA GLY A 175 -5.91 -0.91 -6.40
C GLY A 175 -5.43 0.54 -6.24
N LEU A 176 -6.10 1.46 -6.92
CA LEU A 176 -5.82 2.89 -6.86
C LEU A 176 -7.09 3.69 -6.60
N TYR A 177 -7.13 4.40 -5.48
CA TYR A 177 -8.16 5.43 -5.20
C TYR A 177 -7.83 6.75 -5.89
N GLN A 178 -6.54 7.06 -6.00
CA GLN A 178 -6.02 8.22 -6.72
C GLN A 178 -4.79 7.80 -7.52
N GLY A 179 -4.70 8.27 -8.75
CA GLY A 179 -3.51 8.04 -9.57
C GLY A 179 -2.36 8.99 -9.17
N PRO A 180 -1.12 8.63 -9.50
CA PRO A 180 0.03 9.51 -9.33
C PRO A 180 -0.18 10.79 -10.16
N SER A 181 0.35 11.92 -9.67
CA SER A 181 0.31 13.19 -10.40
C SER A 181 1.26 13.19 -11.60
N LEU A 182 2.29 12.35 -11.57
CA LEU A 182 3.28 12.17 -12.62
C LEU A 182 3.36 10.70 -13.05
N GLY A 183 3.32 10.48 -14.36
CA GLY A 183 3.36 9.14 -14.92
C GLY A 183 1.98 8.47 -14.98
N ARG A 184 1.97 7.15 -15.05
CA ARG A 184 0.76 6.33 -15.19
C ARG A 184 0.67 5.29 -14.08
N GLY A 185 -0.51 5.16 -13.50
CA GLY A 185 -0.84 4.09 -12.55
C GLY A 185 -2.07 3.32 -13.03
N GLU A 186 -2.01 2.00 -13.01
CA GLU A 186 -3.10 1.12 -13.40
C GLU A 186 -3.42 0.17 -12.24
N GLY A 187 -4.70 0.06 -11.87
CA GLY A 187 -5.17 -0.78 -10.78
C GLY A 187 -5.82 -2.06 -11.29
N TYR A 188 -5.49 -3.18 -10.65
CA TYR A 188 -6.07 -4.49 -10.97
C TYR A 188 -7.50 -4.65 -10.49
N PHE A 189 -7.77 -4.42 -9.21
CA PHE A 189 -9.13 -4.51 -8.66
C PHE A 189 -9.96 -3.29 -9.02
N PHE A 190 -9.39 -2.11 -8.92
CA PHE A 190 -10.04 -0.83 -9.24
C PHE A 190 -9.04 0.26 -9.57
N SER A 191 -9.48 1.23 -10.37
CA SER A 191 -8.73 2.43 -10.76
C SER A 191 -9.49 3.71 -10.37
N PRO A 192 -8.83 4.88 -10.36
CA PRO A 192 -9.46 6.14 -9.99
C PRO A 192 -10.73 6.43 -10.81
N GLY A 193 -11.85 6.66 -10.14
CA GLY A 193 -13.13 6.96 -10.77
C GLY A 193 -13.83 5.76 -11.44
N ARG A 194 -13.25 4.56 -11.36
CA ARG A 194 -13.82 3.32 -11.92
C ARG A 194 -14.07 2.30 -10.82
N GLU A 195 -14.93 1.33 -11.12
CA GLU A 195 -15.25 0.22 -10.22
C GLU A 195 -15.59 0.66 -8.78
N LEU A 196 -16.48 1.67 -8.63
CA LEU A 196 -16.81 2.27 -7.33
C LEU A 196 -17.32 1.24 -6.29
N GLN A 197 -18.02 0.19 -6.74
CA GLN A 197 -18.46 -0.90 -5.87
C GLN A 197 -17.27 -1.66 -5.29
N VAL A 198 -16.25 -1.92 -6.12
CA VAL A 198 -15.03 -2.60 -5.70
C VAL A 198 -14.25 -1.69 -4.75
N GLN A 199 -14.12 -0.40 -5.08
CA GLN A 199 -13.47 0.59 -4.20
C GLN A 199 -14.14 0.66 -2.83
N ALA A 200 -15.48 0.69 -2.79
CA ALA A 200 -16.24 0.74 -1.54
C ALA A 200 -16.10 -0.56 -0.73
N GLY A 201 -16.06 -1.70 -1.39
CA GLY A 201 -15.94 -3.01 -0.74
C GLY A 201 -14.51 -3.43 -0.38
N PHE A 202 -13.50 -2.70 -0.83
CA PHE A 202 -12.10 -3.09 -0.62
C PHE A 202 -11.57 -2.66 0.75
N GLU A 203 -10.79 -3.54 1.39
CA GLU A 203 -10.17 -3.30 2.70
C GLU A 203 -8.64 -3.30 2.55
N PRO A 204 -8.02 -2.13 2.35
CA PRO A 204 -6.58 -2.01 2.14
C PRO A 204 -5.74 -2.62 3.26
N GLY A 205 -6.15 -2.40 4.52
CA GLY A 205 -5.42 -2.89 5.68
C GLY A 205 -5.31 -4.41 5.73
N LEU A 206 -6.39 -5.13 5.37
CA LEU A 206 -6.36 -6.59 5.26
C LEU A 206 -5.39 -7.03 4.14
N PHE A 207 -5.45 -6.38 2.99
CA PHE A 207 -4.58 -6.70 1.85
C PHE A 207 -3.11 -6.52 2.22
N GLU A 208 -2.74 -5.37 2.78
CA GLU A 208 -1.38 -5.08 3.23
C GLU A 208 -0.90 -6.06 4.30
N ALA A 209 -1.70 -6.31 5.34
CA ALA A 209 -1.31 -7.22 6.43
C ALA A 209 -1.02 -8.65 5.95
N VAL A 210 -1.81 -9.13 4.97
CA VAL A 210 -1.71 -10.50 4.44
C VAL A 210 -0.54 -10.65 3.47
N PHE A 211 -0.32 -9.67 2.58
CA PHE A 211 0.66 -9.79 1.50
C PHE A 211 2.01 -9.15 1.83
N SER A 212 2.13 -8.45 2.94
CA SER A 212 3.41 -7.90 3.40
C SER A 212 4.47 -8.98 3.63
N ALA A 213 5.68 -8.67 3.22
CA ALA A 213 6.86 -9.46 3.48
C ALA A 213 7.12 -9.73 4.98
N PRO A 214 7.82 -10.81 5.33
CA PRO A 214 8.15 -11.10 6.72
C PRO A 214 9.22 -10.18 7.31
N GLN A 215 10.02 -9.49 6.48
CA GLN A 215 11.04 -8.55 6.94
C GLN A 215 10.42 -7.23 7.42
N GLY A 216 11.18 -6.49 8.25
CA GLY A 216 10.81 -5.16 8.71
C GLY A 216 10.80 -4.11 7.59
N MET A 217 10.21 -2.95 7.88
CA MET A 217 10.16 -1.80 6.97
C MET A 217 11.56 -1.29 6.65
N THR A 218 11.75 -0.78 5.43
CA THR A 218 12.97 -0.06 5.05
C THR A 218 13.00 1.29 5.76
N LEU A 219 14.00 1.50 6.62
CA LEU A 219 14.21 2.75 7.36
C LEU A 219 15.11 3.74 6.62
N GLY A 220 15.84 3.27 5.63
CA GLY A 220 16.81 4.04 4.86
C GLY A 220 17.85 3.13 4.24
N TYR A 221 18.98 3.73 3.87
CA TYR A 221 20.08 3.02 3.22
C TYR A 221 21.41 3.42 3.87
N GLU A 222 22.39 2.55 3.76
CA GLU A 222 23.75 2.80 4.23
C GLU A 222 24.74 2.15 3.27
N PHE A 223 25.98 2.64 3.26
CA PHE A 223 27.05 1.98 2.54
C PHE A 223 27.69 0.90 3.41
N ARG A 224 27.78 -0.31 2.87
CA ARG A 224 28.57 -1.42 3.40
C ARG A 224 29.46 -1.96 2.30
N GLU A 225 30.74 -2.02 2.52
CA GLU A 225 31.72 -2.54 1.55
C GLU A 225 31.56 -1.91 0.15
N GLY A 226 31.33 -0.61 0.09
CA GLY A 226 31.15 0.14 -1.15
C GLY A 226 29.78 -0.01 -1.83
N ARG A 227 28.88 -0.83 -1.30
CA ARG A 227 27.51 -1.01 -1.82
C ARG A 227 26.47 -0.33 -0.94
N ALA A 228 25.48 0.29 -1.57
CA ALA A 228 24.34 0.82 -0.86
C ALA A 228 23.37 -0.32 -0.53
N VAL A 229 23.12 -0.55 0.76
CA VAL A 229 22.24 -1.62 1.26
C VAL A 229 21.08 -1.03 2.06
N PRO A 230 19.88 -1.66 2.05
CA PRO A 230 18.75 -1.19 2.83
C PRO A 230 18.97 -1.46 4.31
N ARG A 231 18.67 -0.47 5.15
CA ARG A 231 18.59 -0.60 6.59
C ARG A 231 17.14 -0.88 6.98
N LEU A 232 16.88 -2.05 7.54
CA LEU A 232 15.55 -2.51 7.88
C LEU A 232 15.24 -2.32 9.36
N ALA A 233 13.96 -2.08 9.68
CA ALA A 233 13.45 -2.19 11.04
C ALA A 233 13.53 -3.66 11.51
N LYS A 234 13.47 -3.86 12.82
CA LYS A 234 13.40 -5.21 13.39
C LYS A 234 12.11 -5.88 12.94
N ALA A 235 12.22 -7.05 12.34
CA ALA A 235 11.05 -7.85 11.97
C ALA A 235 10.37 -8.43 13.23
N SER A 236 9.05 -8.38 13.27
CA SER A 236 8.26 -9.13 14.28
C SER A 236 7.96 -10.51 13.72
N PRO A 237 8.51 -11.60 14.31
CA PRO A 237 8.22 -12.95 13.85
C PRO A 237 6.72 -13.23 13.97
N CYS A 238 6.09 -13.65 12.88
CA CYS A 238 4.69 -14.02 12.86
C CYS A 238 4.51 -15.35 12.13
N ARG A 239 4.21 -16.41 12.88
CA ARG A 239 3.98 -17.75 12.32
C ARG A 239 2.86 -17.75 11.28
N LYS A 240 1.74 -17.08 11.55
CA LYS A 240 0.61 -16.99 10.61
C LYS A 240 1.03 -16.38 9.25
N LYS A 241 1.92 -15.37 9.23
CA LYS A 241 2.49 -14.83 7.98
C LYS A 241 3.38 -15.83 7.25
N GLN A 242 4.16 -16.62 7.99
CA GLN A 242 4.99 -17.65 7.39
C GLN A 242 4.14 -18.76 6.76
N ASP A 243 3.08 -19.20 7.44
CA ASP A 243 2.16 -20.22 6.96
C ASP A 243 1.41 -19.74 5.70
N LEU A 244 0.89 -18.50 5.69
CA LEU A 244 0.30 -17.89 4.49
C LEU A 244 1.32 -17.81 3.35
N GLY A 245 2.56 -17.43 3.65
CA GLY A 245 3.64 -17.38 2.66
C GLY A 245 3.90 -18.72 1.99
N GLN A 246 3.88 -19.82 2.76
CA GLN A 246 4.00 -21.17 2.21
C GLN A 246 2.82 -21.52 1.28
N VAL A 247 1.60 -21.13 1.66
CA VAL A 247 0.41 -21.30 0.81
C VAL A 247 0.56 -20.54 -0.51
N PHE A 248 1.00 -19.28 -0.47
CA PHE A 248 1.20 -18.47 -1.67
C PHE A 248 2.26 -19.08 -2.60
N LEU A 249 3.40 -19.50 -2.04
CA LEU A 249 4.47 -20.12 -2.82
C LEU A 249 4.06 -21.49 -3.40
N ALA A 250 3.29 -22.25 -2.65
CA ALA A 250 2.73 -23.52 -3.16
C ALA A 250 1.78 -23.28 -4.33
N TYR A 251 0.89 -22.30 -4.21
CA TYR A 251 -0.02 -21.89 -5.28
C TYR A 251 0.75 -21.41 -6.53
N GLY A 252 1.81 -20.61 -6.35
CA GLY A 252 2.68 -20.18 -7.45
C GLY A 252 3.32 -21.35 -8.20
N ARG A 253 3.74 -22.41 -7.48
CA ARG A 253 4.27 -23.64 -8.11
C ARG A 253 3.19 -24.39 -8.88
N THR A 254 1.96 -24.47 -8.36
CA THR A 254 0.83 -25.05 -9.08
C THR A 254 0.56 -24.31 -10.39
N LEU A 255 0.47 -22.98 -10.34
CA LEU A 255 0.30 -22.15 -11.55
C LEU A 255 1.43 -22.37 -12.56
N ALA A 256 2.66 -22.47 -12.09
CA ALA A 256 3.82 -22.69 -12.95
C ALA A 256 3.81 -24.04 -13.68
N GLY A 257 3.14 -25.04 -13.12
CA GLY A 257 2.91 -26.35 -13.75
C GLY A 257 1.82 -26.32 -14.84
N GLU A 258 1.02 -25.28 -14.90
CA GLU A 258 0.02 -25.10 -15.96
C GLU A 258 0.68 -24.48 -17.20
N GLN A 259 0.17 -24.84 -18.39
CA GLN A 259 0.64 -24.21 -19.61
C GLN A 259 0.21 -22.72 -19.62
N PRO A 260 1.13 -21.79 -19.91
CA PRO A 260 0.75 -20.41 -20.06
C PRO A 260 -0.17 -20.26 -21.27
N PRO A 261 -1.22 -19.43 -21.20
CA PRO A 261 -1.96 -19.10 -22.40
C PRO A 261 -0.99 -18.39 -23.37
N PRO A 262 -0.91 -18.81 -24.66
CA PRO A 262 0.05 -18.26 -25.63
C PRO A 262 -0.09 -16.74 -25.83
N LYS A 263 -1.28 -16.23 -25.64
CA LYS A 263 -1.63 -14.81 -25.57
C LYS A 263 -2.78 -14.69 -24.56
N GLY A 264 -2.62 -13.86 -23.51
CA GLY A 264 -3.76 -13.63 -22.62
C GLY A 264 -3.51 -13.78 -21.14
N LEU A 265 -2.27 -13.65 -20.65
CA LEU A 265 -1.98 -13.59 -19.21
C LEU A 265 -2.80 -12.49 -18.52
N GLU A 266 -2.95 -11.33 -19.16
CA GLU A 266 -3.78 -10.23 -18.68
C GLU A 266 -5.23 -10.66 -18.58
N ALA A 267 -5.82 -11.19 -19.64
CA ALA A 267 -7.21 -11.65 -19.66
C ALA A 267 -7.46 -12.79 -18.65
N ARG A 268 -6.48 -13.69 -18.46
CA ARG A 268 -6.56 -14.72 -17.43
C ARG A 268 -6.57 -14.10 -16.02
N GLY A 269 -5.73 -13.11 -15.76
CA GLY A 269 -5.74 -12.36 -14.50
C GLY A 269 -7.10 -11.69 -14.26
N GLU A 270 -7.70 -11.07 -15.27
CA GLU A 270 -9.03 -10.44 -15.20
C GLU A 270 -10.15 -11.46 -14.95
N ALA A 271 -10.10 -12.62 -15.58
CA ALA A 271 -11.03 -13.71 -15.32
C ALA A 271 -10.95 -14.17 -13.85
N VAL A 272 -9.73 -14.36 -13.33
CA VAL A 272 -9.51 -14.69 -11.91
C VAL A 272 -10.07 -13.59 -11.01
N ARG A 273 -9.83 -12.30 -11.32
CA ARG A 273 -10.41 -11.17 -10.57
C ARG A 273 -11.91 -11.28 -10.47
N SER A 274 -12.57 -11.49 -11.59
CA SER A 274 -14.04 -11.58 -11.66
C SER A 274 -14.58 -12.77 -10.85
N GLN A 275 -13.93 -13.93 -10.91
CA GLN A 275 -14.31 -15.12 -10.16
C GLN A 275 -14.07 -14.99 -8.66
N MET A 276 -12.96 -14.33 -8.27
CA MET A 276 -12.53 -14.27 -6.88
C MET A 276 -13.11 -13.09 -6.10
N TRP A 277 -13.55 -12.03 -6.80
CA TRP A 277 -14.00 -10.80 -6.14
C TRP A 277 -15.08 -11.06 -5.08
N GLY A 278 -16.08 -11.86 -5.39
CA GLY A 278 -17.17 -12.15 -4.43
C GLY A 278 -16.70 -12.84 -3.15
N ARG A 279 -15.68 -13.71 -3.23
CA ARG A 279 -15.07 -14.37 -2.05
C ARG A 279 -14.20 -13.41 -1.28
N LEU A 280 -13.35 -12.65 -1.97
CA LEU A 280 -12.47 -11.66 -1.37
C LEU A 280 -13.28 -10.55 -0.69
N HIS A 281 -14.32 -10.04 -1.33
CA HIS A 281 -15.22 -9.04 -0.77
C HIS A 281 -15.93 -9.54 0.49
N ARG A 282 -16.46 -10.77 0.50
CA ARG A 282 -17.04 -11.36 1.71
C ARG A 282 -16.04 -11.43 2.86
N LEU A 283 -14.83 -11.87 2.59
CA LEU A 283 -13.76 -11.89 3.59
C LEU A 283 -13.49 -10.48 4.14
N MET A 284 -13.41 -9.47 3.27
CA MET A 284 -13.13 -8.08 3.64
C MET A 284 -14.28 -7.42 4.39
N ALA A 285 -15.52 -7.60 3.92
CA ALA A 285 -16.68 -6.82 4.34
C ALA A 285 -17.55 -7.48 5.41
N SER A 286 -17.62 -8.82 5.42
CA SER A 286 -18.48 -9.61 6.30
C SER A 286 -17.82 -10.95 6.70
N PRO A 287 -16.65 -10.90 7.37
CA PRO A 287 -15.94 -12.11 7.76
C PRO A 287 -16.71 -12.90 8.81
N THR A 288 -16.50 -14.22 8.81
CA THR A 288 -16.90 -15.05 9.96
C THR A 288 -15.98 -14.77 11.14
N ARG A 289 -16.44 -15.10 12.35
CA ARG A 289 -15.62 -14.99 13.56
C ARG A 289 -14.31 -15.79 13.43
N GLN A 290 -14.37 -17.01 12.90
CA GLN A 290 -13.20 -17.86 12.70
C GLN A 290 -12.19 -17.22 11.73
N GLN A 291 -12.65 -16.59 10.65
CA GLN A 291 -11.78 -15.84 9.72
C GLN A 291 -11.13 -14.64 10.42
N ALA A 292 -11.88 -13.91 11.24
CA ALA A 292 -11.36 -12.80 12.01
C ALA A 292 -10.34 -13.24 13.08
N GLU A 293 -10.54 -14.37 13.74
CA GLU A 293 -9.58 -14.98 14.68
C GLU A 293 -8.30 -15.45 13.96
N ALA A 294 -8.45 -16.04 12.78
CA ALA A 294 -7.32 -16.51 11.99
C ALA A 294 -6.40 -15.36 11.51
N LEU A 295 -6.98 -14.25 11.04
CA LEU A 295 -6.25 -13.16 10.39
C LEU A 295 -6.05 -11.93 11.29
N GLY A 296 -6.87 -11.72 12.30
CA GLY A 296 -6.94 -10.46 13.06
C GLY A 296 -5.68 -10.11 13.85
N GLU A 297 -4.87 -11.11 14.21
CA GLU A 297 -3.59 -10.92 14.92
C GLU A 297 -2.40 -10.64 13.98
N LEU A 298 -2.62 -10.60 12.66
CA LEU A 298 -1.57 -10.18 11.75
C LEU A 298 -1.16 -8.75 12.08
N ALA A 299 0.16 -8.49 12.09
CA ALA A 299 0.67 -7.14 12.33
C ALA A 299 0.28 -6.23 11.18
N PHE A 300 -0.24 -5.05 11.52
CA PHE A 300 -0.62 -3.98 10.60
C PHE A 300 -0.07 -2.65 11.12
N SER A 301 0.46 -1.84 10.21
CA SER A 301 0.91 -0.50 10.52
C SER A 301 0.27 0.51 9.58
N SER A 302 -0.43 1.50 10.12
CA SER A 302 -1.04 2.60 9.36
C SER A 302 -0.16 3.85 9.32
N GLY A 303 0.92 3.89 10.11
CA GLY A 303 1.78 5.06 10.32
C GLY A 303 2.97 5.16 9.36
N LEU A 304 3.68 6.28 9.45
CA LEU A 304 4.96 6.51 8.79
C LEU A 304 6.08 5.68 9.45
N LEU A 305 6.01 5.49 10.75
CA LEU A 305 6.83 4.61 11.55
C LEU A 305 5.96 3.44 11.99
N GLU A 306 6.52 2.24 11.92
CA GLU A 306 5.79 1.03 12.32
C GLU A 306 5.54 1.03 13.82
N GLU A 307 4.27 1.21 14.18
CA GLU A 307 3.74 0.72 15.43
C GLU A 307 2.96 -0.55 15.10
N ASP A 308 3.47 -1.70 15.51
CA ASP A 308 2.83 -2.99 15.31
C ASP A 308 1.51 -3.04 16.11
N THR A 309 0.41 -2.78 15.42
CA THR A 309 -0.93 -3.02 15.92
C THR A 309 -1.51 -4.27 15.27
N PHE A 310 -2.46 -4.91 15.94
CA PHE A 310 -3.22 -6.00 15.31
C PHE A 310 -4.11 -5.48 14.18
N LEU A 311 -4.19 -6.23 13.09
CA LEU A 311 -5.07 -5.93 11.97
C LEU A 311 -6.53 -5.75 12.42
N ALA A 312 -7.03 -6.63 13.28
CA ALA A 312 -8.35 -6.55 13.89
C ALA A 312 -8.25 -6.62 15.42
N PRO A 313 -7.98 -5.50 16.11
CA PRO A 313 -8.02 -5.46 17.57
C PRO A 313 -9.44 -5.69 18.10
N LYS A 314 -9.55 -6.25 19.31
CA LYS A 314 -10.83 -6.39 20.03
C LYS A 314 -11.28 -5.02 20.51
N LEU A 315 -12.17 -4.39 19.78
CA LEU A 315 -12.70 -3.07 20.07
C LEU A 315 -13.97 -3.16 20.96
N THR A 316 -14.16 -2.17 21.81
CA THR A 316 -15.42 -1.99 22.56
C THR A 316 -16.54 -1.51 21.61
N ARG A 317 -17.80 -1.71 21.99
CA ARG A 317 -18.96 -1.16 21.24
C ARG A 317 -18.88 0.35 21.05
N LYS A 318 -18.33 1.08 22.03
CA LYS A 318 -18.13 2.53 21.94
C LYS A 318 -17.12 2.88 20.83
N GLU A 319 -16.03 2.17 20.75
CA GLU A 319 -15.01 2.34 19.69
C GLU A 319 -15.55 1.95 18.31
N LEU A 320 -16.27 0.83 18.20
CA LEU A 320 -16.96 0.47 16.96
C LEU A 320 -17.95 1.56 16.53
N SER A 321 -18.73 2.12 17.47
CA SER A 321 -19.72 3.17 17.18
C SER A 321 -19.10 4.44 16.63
N ARG A 322 -17.89 4.82 17.06
CA ARG A 322 -17.15 5.98 16.53
C ARG A 322 -16.80 5.85 15.05
N ASN A 323 -16.77 4.64 14.52
CA ASN A 323 -16.49 4.36 13.12
C ASN A 323 -17.73 4.33 12.22
N ARG A 324 -18.92 4.65 12.73
CA ARG A 324 -20.13 4.87 11.92
C ARG A 324 -20.04 6.19 11.15
N LEU A 325 -20.89 6.34 10.13
CA LEU A 325 -20.83 7.47 9.21
C LEU A 325 -20.95 8.83 9.93
N LEU A 326 -21.97 9.02 10.76
CA LEU A 326 -22.20 10.30 11.45
C LEU A 326 -21.06 10.69 12.40
N PRO A 327 -20.57 9.81 13.32
CA PRO A 327 -19.41 10.11 14.13
C PRO A 327 -18.14 10.42 13.32
N ARG A 328 -17.90 9.71 12.21
CA ARG A 328 -16.75 9.98 11.36
C ARG A 328 -16.82 11.32 10.65
N LEU A 329 -18.01 11.75 10.23
CA LEU A 329 -18.21 13.09 9.65
C LEU A 329 -17.98 14.20 10.67
N ALA A 330 -18.40 13.98 11.94
CA ALA A 330 -18.28 14.96 13.02
C ALA A 330 -16.87 15.03 13.62
N LEU A 331 -16.18 13.90 13.78
CA LEU A 331 -14.90 13.80 14.50
C LEU A 331 -13.67 13.75 13.56
N GLY A 332 -13.88 13.64 12.23
CA GLY A 332 -12.80 13.49 11.25
C GLY A 332 -12.29 12.05 11.12
N GLU A 333 -11.35 11.86 10.19
CA GLU A 333 -10.67 10.57 10.01
C GLU A 333 -9.66 10.36 11.12
N GLY A 334 -9.63 9.20 11.75
CA GLY A 334 -8.56 8.81 12.69
C GLY A 334 -9.00 8.42 14.10
N THR A 335 -10.28 8.19 14.33
CA THR A 335 -10.81 7.92 15.68
C THR A 335 -10.56 6.51 16.22
N VAL A 336 -10.17 5.52 15.38
CA VAL A 336 -9.84 4.16 15.84
C VAL A 336 -8.81 3.49 14.94
N SER A 337 -7.77 2.94 15.54
CA SER A 337 -6.72 2.17 14.90
C SER A 337 -7.14 0.71 14.69
N SER A 338 -7.89 0.42 13.64
CA SER A 338 -8.10 -0.94 13.15
C SER A 338 -7.87 -0.95 11.64
N GLY A 339 -7.02 -1.85 11.19
CA GLY A 339 -6.78 -2.10 9.77
C GLY A 339 -7.92 -2.88 9.10
N TRP A 340 -8.85 -3.47 9.91
CA TRP A 340 -9.96 -4.27 9.42
C TRP A 340 -11.15 -4.22 10.39
N LEU A 341 -11.93 -3.15 10.30
CA LEU A 341 -13.08 -2.92 11.17
C LEU A 341 -14.13 -4.05 11.16
N PRO A 342 -14.49 -4.64 10.01
CA PRO A 342 -15.38 -5.80 10.00
C PRO A 342 -14.82 -7.00 10.77
N GLY A 343 -13.51 -7.24 10.68
CA GLY A 343 -12.83 -8.26 11.49
C GLY A 343 -12.93 -7.98 12.98
N SER A 344 -12.67 -6.73 13.40
CA SER A 344 -12.83 -6.31 14.81
C SER A 344 -14.26 -6.51 15.33
N ALA A 345 -15.28 -6.18 14.51
CA ALA A 345 -16.68 -6.40 14.88
C ALA A 345 -17.02 -7.89 15.01
N ALA A 346 -16.55 -8.72 14.07
CA ALA A 346 -16.75 -10.18 14.10
C ALA A 346 -16.13 -10.86 15.33
N LEU A 347 -15.05 -10.28 15.89
CA LEU A 347 -14.39 -10.80 17.09
C LEU A 347 -15.17 -10.53 18.38
N VAL A 348 -15.90 -9.41 18.46
CA VAL A 348 -16.48 -8.94 19.73
C VAL A 348 -18.01 -9.03 19.76
N GLU A 349 -18.68 -8.98 18.63
CA GLU A 349 -20.13 -9.02 18.55
C GLU A 349 -20.65 -10.44 18.30
N ARG A 350 -21.77 -10.79 18.94
CA ARG A 350 -22.47 -12.04 18.69
C ARG A 350 -23.17 -12.03 17.32
N ASP A 351 -23.77 -10.87 17.00
CA ASP A 351 -24.34 -10.57 15.66
C ASP A 351 -23.64 -9.34 15.09
N PRO A 352 -22.62 -9.51 14.23
CA PRO A 352 -21.89 -8.40 13.65
C PRO A 352 -22.55 -7.77 12.41
N ALA A 353 -23.64 -8.35 11.88
CA ALA A 353 -24.26 -7.91 10.63
C ALA A 353 -24.68 -6.42 10.62
N PRO A 354 -25.26 -5.84 11.69
CA PRO A 354 -25.58 -4.41 11.72
C PRO A 354 -24.32 -3.51 11.64
N TRP A 355 -23.19 -3.99 12.16
CA TRP A 355 -21.91 -3.28 12.07
C TRP A 355 -21.33 -3.32 10.65
N PHE A 356 -21.41 -4.47 10.00
CA PHE A 356 -20.98 -4.60 8.60
C PHE A 356 -21.73 -3.61 7.70
N ALA A 357 -23.07 -3.55 7.82
CA ALA A 357 -23.89 -2.59 7.09
C ALA A 357 -23.54 -1.13 7.40
N ALA A 358 -23.21 -0.83 8.67
CA ALA A 358 -22.81 0.52 9.07
C ALA A 358 -21.46 0.92 8.47
N PHE A 359 -20.48 0.00 8.44
CA PHE A 359 -19.16 0.25 7.85
C PHE A 359 -19.21 0.34 6.33
N ASP A 360 -20.09 -0.42 5.68
CA ASP A 360 -20.33 -0.31 4.24
C ASP A 360 -20.76 1.10 3.84
N ARG A 361 -21.68 1.71 4.59
CA ARG A 361 -22.10 3.09 4.33
C ARG A 361 -20.94 4.08 4.38
N VAL A 362 -20.01 3.90 5.33
CA VAL A 362 -18.80 4.74 5.44
C VAL A 362 -17.90 4.55 4.23
N ARG A 363 -17.66 3.30 3.83
CA ARG A 363 -16.84 2.96 2.67
C ARG A 363 -17.43 3.51 1.36
N TRP A 364 -18.74 3.39 1.19
CA TRP A 364 -19.45 3.98 0.06
C TRP A 364 -19.31 5.50 0.01
N ALA A 365 -19.53 6.18 1.14
CA ALA A 365 -19.35 7.64 1.19
C ALA A 365 -17.91 8.06 0.85
N ARG A 366 -16.90 7.28 1.31
CA ARG A 366 -15.51 7.49 0.94
C ARG A 366 -15.26 7.27 -0.55
N ALA A 367 -15.76 6.17 -1.12
CA ALA A 367 -15.59 5.85 -2.54
C ALA A 367 -16.20 6.91 -3.45
N LEU A 368 -17.41 7.38 -3.15
CA LEU A 368 -18.08 8.47 -3.88
C LEU A 368 -17.27 9.76 -3.81
N ARG A 369 -16.77 10.14 -2.62
CA ARG A 369 -15.94 11.33 -2.45
C ARG A 369 -14.64 11.26 -3.27
N LEU A 370 -13.98 10.11 -3.26
CA LEU A 370 -12.73 9.90 -4.00
C LEU A 370 -12.98 9.82 -5.50
N GLY A 371 -14.08 9.18 -5.92
CA GLY A 371 -14.51 9.14 -7.33
C GLY A 371 -14.78 10.53 -7.89
N ALA A 372 -15.53 11.35 -7.15
CA ALA A 372 -15.79 12.75 -7.56
C ALA A 372 -14.48 13.55 -7.67
N LYS A 373 -13.54 13.39 -6.73
CA LYS A 373 -12.22 14.04 -6.82
C LYS A 373 -11.43 13.59 -8.04
N ALA A 374 -11.49 12.31 -8.39
CA ALA A 374 -10.77 11.77 -9.54
C ALA A 374 -11.30 12.36 -10.85
N VAL A 375 -12.63 12.45 -11.00
CA VAL A 375 -13.29 13.07 -12.18
C VAL A 375 -12.92 14.54 -12.29
N MET A 376 -13.06 15.32 -11.20
CA MET A 376 -12.69 16.74 -11.22
C MET A 376 -11.23 17.00 -11.60
N LYS A 377 -10.31 16.14 -11.14
CA LYS A 377 -8.89 16.24 -11.49
C LYS A 377 -8.65 15.97 -12.98
N GLN A 378 -9.40 15.07 -13.60
CA GLN A 378 -9.32 14.77 -15.03
C GLN A 378 -9.86 15.93 -15.88
N GLU A 379 -10.89 16.64 -15.41
CA GLU A 379 -11.50 17.78 -16.08
C GLU A 379 -10.75 19.11 -15.86
N GLY A 380 -9.60 19.09 -15.16
CA GLY A 380 -8.77 20.28 -14.95
C GLY A 380 -9.31 21.26 -13.89
N TYR A 381 -10.33 20.90 -13.13
CA TYR A 381 -10.83 21.72 -12.03
C TYR A 381 -9.85 21.73 -10.85
N PRO A 382 -9.33 22.91 -10.40
CA PRO A 382 -8.45 22.98 -9.25
C PRO A 382 -9.26 22.68 -7.99
N TRP A 383 -9.08 21.49 -7.42
CA TRP A 383 -9.64 21.19 -6.10
C TRP A 383 -8.90 22.02 -5.04
N LYS A 384 -9.51 23.09 -4.56
CA LYS A 384 -9.04 23.82 -3.38
C LYS A 384 -9.20 22.88 -2.18
N ASN A 385 -8.08 22.31 -1.70
CA ASN A 385 -8.04 21.73 -0.37
C ASN A 385 -8.56 22.82 0.58
N GLY A 386 -9.68 22.55 1.28
CA GLY A 386 -10.31 23.51 2.18
C GLY A 386 -9.39 23.86 3.35
N LYS A 387 -8.40 24.70 3.08
CA LYS A 387 -7.84 25.57 4.11
C LYS A 387 -8.92 26.61 4.35
N LYS A 388 -9.58 26.55 5.48
CA LYS A 388 -10.26 27.73 6.03
C LYS A 388 -9.20 28.83 6.14
N GLY A 389 -9.15 29.66 5.13
CA GLY A 389 -8.40 30.89 5.17
C GLY A 389 -9.04 31.78 6.24
N GLY A 390 -8.36 31.94 7.37
CA GLY A 390 -8.60 33.05 8.24
C GLY A 390 -8.30 34.33 7.44
N ASN A 391 -9.36 35.08 7.16
CA ASN A 391 -9.32 36.42 6.66
C ASN A 391 -8.64 37.28 7.75
N THR A 392 -7.44 37.76 7.53
CA THR A 392 -6.90 38.93 8.23
C THR A 392 -6.61 39.97 7.19
N GLY A 393 -7.60 40.82 7.01
CA GLY A 393 -7.37 42.11 6.41
C GLY A 393 -6.51 42.99 7.34
N LEU A 394 -5.79 43.85 6.70
CA LEU A 394 -4.92 44.95 7.03
C LEU A 394 -3.44 44.63 7.06
#